data_19ab72e61396bb5255a9fff165e2a5e2
#
_entry.id   19ab72e61396bb5255a9fff165e2a5e2
#
_cell.length_a   1.000
_cell.length_b   1.000
_cell.length_c   1.000
_cell.angle_alpha   90.00
_cell.angle_beta   90.00
_cell.angle_gamma   90.00
#
_symmetry.space_group_name_H-M   'P 1'
#
loop_
_entity.id
_entity.type
_entity.pdbx_description
1 polymer ?
#
loop_
_entity_poly.entity_id
_entity_poly.type
_entity_poly.pdbx_seq_one_letter_code
_entity_poly.pdbx_strand_id
1 'polypeptide(L)'
;MQKALSILIPCYNTYCVELVRQLAEQCENIEGLHYEIIVADDGSCDEHIRMRNKEILELDYVVYLMRKENVGRARIRNFLAQQAQYPTLLFIDANMVVPRADYILNYMQLSDSTRVAYGGYLLAQGDESNLRYCYERAAGAKNQLKERIKQPYRKLRTSNLFILREVVRQCPFDENLHQYGYEDMLLGVQLQKANIPIVHIENPVLFYRYESNAQFVRKTEESLRNLFLLRQRIGDFSQLLNTAKTMRAWHVDWIYLNYWRRKQQAWKAQLCSKAPNLNVFKSYKLGYLISLFAATDSNQPTNGCHAV
;
A
#
# COMPACT_ATOMS: atom_id res chain seq x y z
N MET A 1 24.46 15.50 13.12
CA MET A 1 24.69 14.15 12.53
C MET A 1 24.85 14.29 11.02
N GLN A 2 25.70 13.46 10.41
CA GLN A 2 25.86 13.45 8.95
C GLN A 2 24.52 13.03 8.32
N LYS A 3 23.98 13.84 7.40
CA LYS A 3 22.71 13.52 6.73
C LYS A 3 22.95 12.34 5.77
N ALA A 4 22.27 11.23 5.99
CA ALA A 4 22.45 10.02 5.19
C ALA A 4 21.09 9.37 4.90
N LEU A 5 20.82 8.99 3.64
CA LEU A 5 19.51 8.55 3.16
C LEU A 5 19.61 7.40 2.18
N SER A 6 18.90 6.29 2.42
CA SER A 6 18.64 5.26 1.41
C SER A 6 17.22 5.40 0.89
N ILE A 7 17.08 5.70 -0.41
CA ILE A 7 15.77 5.75 -1.10
C ILE A 7 15.51 4.37 -1.68
N LEU A 8 14.37 3.78 -1.31
CA LEU A 8 14.03 2.39 -1.57
C LEU A 8 12.79 2.29 -2.46
N ILE A 9 12.94 1.78 -3.67
CA ILE A 9 11.90 1.75 -4.69
C ILE A 9 11.59 0.30 -5.07
N PRO A 10 10.51 -0.31 -4.53
CA PRO A 10 10.04 -1.59 -5.03
C PRO A 10 9.40 -1.42 -6.41
N CYS A 11 9.82 -2.22 -7.38
CA CYS A 11 9.39 -2.14 -8.77
C CYS A 11 8.84 -3.48 -9.25
N TYR A 12 7.72 -3.46 -9.97
CA TYR A 12 7.17 -4.62 -10.68
C TYR A 12 6.37 -4.15 -11.90
N ASN A 13 6.82 -4.55 -13.09
CA ASN A 13 6.22 -4.16 -14.37
C ASN A 13 5.92 -2.65 -14.46
N THR A 14 6.83 -1.84 -13.96
CA THR A 14 6.64 -0.38 -13.88
C THR A 14 7.90 0.33 -14.33
N TYR A 15 7.78 1.30 -15.23
CA TYR A 15 8.85 2.19 -15.64
C TYR A 15 9.08 3.25 -14.58
N CYS A 16 10.32 3.38 -14.08
CA CYS A 16 10.65 4.26 -12.94
C CYS A 16 11.84 5.20 -13.19
N VAL A 17 12.39 5.26 -14.41
CA VAL A 17 13.60 6.03 -14.71
C VAL A 17 13.44 7.51 -14.36
N GLU A 18 12.32 8.13 -14.75
CA GLU A 18 12.07 9.55 -14.47
C GLU A 18 11.97 9.84 -12.97
N LEU A 19 11.34 8.94 -12.21
CA LEU A 19 11.28 9.06 -10.74
C LEU A 19 12.68 9.03 -10.13
N VAL A 20 13.51 8.09 -10.58
CA VAL A 20 14.88 7.92 -10.06
C VAL A 20 15.75 9.14 -10.41
N ARG A 21 15.65 9.65 -11.64
CA ARG A 21 16.37 10.88 -12.07
C ARG A 21 15.98 12.09 -11.22
N GLN A 22 14.68 12.31 -11.01
CA GLN A 22 14.20 13.42 -10.16
C GLN A 22 14.70 13.31 -8.72
N LEU A 23 14.75 12.10 -8.17
CA LEU A 23 15.23 11.87 -6.80
C LEU A 23 16.74 12.06 -6.68
N ALA A 24 17.51 11.57 -7.65
CA ALA A 24 18.97 11.75 -7.70
C ALA A 24 19.33 13.24 -7.78
N GLU A 25 18.72 13.97 -8.72
CA GLU A 25 18.93 15.41 -8.88
C GLU A 25 18.63 16.18 -7.57
N GLN A 26 17.54 15.85 -6.86
CA GLN A 26 17.25 16.50 -5.57
C GLN A 26 18.25 16.16 -4.48
N CYS A 27 18.77 14.93 -4.46
CA CYS A 27 19.80 14.52 -3.51
C CYS A 27 21.12 15.26 -3.75
N GLU A 28 21.54 15.37 -5.02
CA GLU A 28 22.76 16.07 -5.43
C GLU A 28 22.75 17.57 -5.07
N ASN A 29 21.57 18.19 -5.10
CA ASN A 29 21.38 19.60 -4.74
C ASN A 29 21.37 19.86 -3.21
N ILE A 30 21.53 18.83 -2.37
CA ILE A 30 21.58 18.99 -0.91
C ILE A 30 23.01 18.82 -0.41
N GLU A 31 23.64 19.91 -0.01
CA GLU A 31 25.01 19.92 0.47
C GLU A 31 25.18 19.01 1.71
N GLY A 32 26.19 18.14 1.63
CA GLY A 32 26.56 17.22 2.71
C GLY A 32 25.60 16.04 2.89
N LEU A 33 24.68 15.80 1.96
CA LEU A 33 23.84 14.59 1.96
C LEU A 33 24.61 13.43 1.37
N HIS A 34 24.75 12.34 2.15
CA HIS A 34 25.16 11.03 1.63
C HIS A 34 23.91 10.25 1.28
N TYR A 35 23.79 9.79 0.05
CA TYR A 35 22.60 9.07 -0.37
C TYR A 35 22.90 7.86 -1.24
N GLU A 36 21.94 6.99 -1.34
CA GLU A 36 21.82 5.94 -2.35
C GLU A 36 20.37 5.77 -2.77
N ILE A 37 20.14 5.32 -3.99
CA ILE A 37 18.82 4.93 -4.48
C ILE A 37 18.88 3.46 -4.89
N ILE A 38 18.09 2.62 -4.22
CA ILE A 38 18.02 1.20 -4.53
C ILE A 38 16.65 0.89 -5.14
N VAL A 39 16.66 0.53 -6.41
CA VAL A 39 15.47 0.00 -7.10
C VAL A 39 15.56 -1.51 -7.10
N ALA A 40 14.57 -2.19 -6.52
CA ALA A 40 14.46 -3.64 -6.57
C ALA A 40 13.29 -4.07 -7.47
N ASP A 41 13.63 -4.67 -8.59
CA ASP A 41 12.68 -5.31 -9.51
C ASP A 41 12.26 -6.66 -8.94
N ASP A 42 10.99 -6.78 -8.60
CA ASP A 42 10.39 -7.97 -7.97
C ASP A 42 9.95 -9.01 -9.02
N GLY A 43 10.86 -9.35 -9.93
CA GLY A 43 10.60 -10.37 -10.96
C GLY A 43 9.61 -9.91 -12.03
N SER A 44 9.78 -8.68 -12.53
CA SER A 44 8.97 -8.19 -13.66
C SER A 44 9.01 -9.14 -14.85
N CYS A 45 7.84 -9.43 -15.43
CA CYS A 45 7.72 -10.27 -16.61
C CYS A 45 7.79 -9.47 -17.93
N ASP A 46 7.67 -8.14 -17.88
CA ASP A 46 7.83 -7.26 -19.04
C ASP A 46 9.33 -6.94 -19.24
N GLU A 47 9.93 -7.63 -20.22
CA GLU A 47 11.35 -7.49 -20.52
C GLU A 47 11.70 -6.10 -21.05
N HIS A 48 10.80 -5.46 -21.81
CA HIS A 48 11.01 -4.12 -22.32
C HIS A 48 11.11 -3.09 -21.17
N ILE A 49 10.24 -3.18 -20.17
CA ILE A 49 10.30 -2.35 -18.97
C ILE A 49 11.60 -2.61 -18.21
N ARG A 50 11.98 -3.88 -18.02
CA ARG A 50 13.23 -4.24 -17.34
C ARG A 50 14.47 -3.66 -18.03
N MET A 51 14.52 -3.75 -19.36
CA MET A 51 15.64 -3.20 -20.13
C MET A 51 15.72 -1.68 -20.02
N ARG A 52 14.58 -0.99 -20.15
CA ARG A 52 14.54 0.46 -20.01
C ARG A 52 14.89 0.93 -18.59
N ASN A 53 14.47 0.23 -17.56
CA ASN A 53 14.82 0.58 -16.17
C ASN A 53 16.33 0.46 -15.89
N LYS A 54 17.12 -0.27 -16.70
CA LYS A 54 18.59 -0.30 -16.58
C LYS A 54 19.26 1.04 -16.88
N GLU A 55 18.58 1.96 -17.56
CA GLU A 55 19.08 3.32 -17.81
C GLU A 55 19.43 4.07 -16.51
N ILE A 56 18.79 3.67 -15.37
CA ILE A 56 19.11 4.29 -14.08
C ILE A 56 20.53 3.96 -13.58
N LEU A 57 21.18 2.92 -14.09
CA LEU A 57 22.55 2.56 -13.74
C LEU A 57 23.61 3.53 -14.29
N GLU A 58 23.19 4.48 -15.14
CA GLU A 58 24.03 5.60 -15.60
C GLU A 58 24.14 6.72 -14.55
N LEU A 59 23.32 6.68 -13.51
CA LEU A 59 23.29 7.67 -12.44
C LEU A 59 24.19 7.21 -11.28
N ASP A 60 24.91 8.17 -10.67
CA ASP A 60 25.73 7.90 -9.49
C ASP A 60 24.88 7.51 -8.29
N TYR A 61 25.40 6.63 -7.44
CA TYR A 61 24.75 6.16 -6.21
C TYR A 61 23.39 5.46 -6.43
N VAL A 62 23.13 4.96 -7.65
CA VAL A 62 21.92 4.22 -7.98
C VAL A 62 22.23 2.74 -8.21
N VAL A 63 21.43 1.88 -7.62
CA VAL A 63 21.54 0.41 -7.74
C VAL A 63 20.22 -0.16 -8.25
N TYR A 64 20.31 -1.06 -9.25
CA TYR A 64 19.18 -1.81 -9.77
C TYR A 64 19.35 -3.30 -9.50
N LEU A 65 18.53 -3.82 -8.58
CA LEU A 65 18.55 -5.22 -8.17
C LEU A 65 17.39 -5.96 -8.83
N MET A 66 17.70 -6.98 -9.62
CA MET A 66 16.69 -7.78 -10.33
C MET A 66 16.51 -9.15 -9.65
N ARG A 67 15.29 -9.44 -9.24
CA ARG A 67 14.93 -10.77 -8.72
C ARG A 67 14.42 -11.66 -9.86
N LYS A 68 14.54 -12.96 -9.69
CA LYS A 68 14.05 -13.95 -10.65
C LYS A 68 12.53 -14.11 -10.57
N GLU A 69 11.95 -13.97 -9.38
CA GLU A 69 10.55 -14.25 -9.08
C GLU A 69 9.92 -13.12 -8.27
N ASN A 70 8.62 -12.91 -8.47
CA ASN A 70 7.83 -11.99 -7.66
C ASN A 70 7.58 -12.59 -6.27
N VAL A 71 8.09 -11.91 -5.25
CA VAL A 71 7.94 -12.34 -3.84
C VAL A 71 6.88 -11.54 -3.09
N GLY A 72 6.34 -10.50 -3.70
CA GLY A 72 5.30 -9.66 -3.15
C GLY A 72 5.80 -8.46 -2.35
N ARG A 73 4.86 -7.53 -2.11
CA ARG A 73 5.15 -6.18 -1.59
C ARG A 73 5.83 -6.14 -0.23
N ALA A 74 5.50 -7.05 0.66
CA ALA A 74 6.09 -7.11 2.00
C ALA A 74 7.55 -7.56 1.93
N ARG A 75 7.80 -8.67 1.24
CA ARG A 75 9.15 -9.25 1.12
C ARG A 75 10.12 -8.35 0.38
N ILE A 76 9.67 -7.72 -0.72
CA ILE A 76 10.56 -6.82 -1.47
C ILE A 76 10.93 -5.59 -0.66
N ARG A 77 10.04 -5.04 0.19
CA ARG A 77 10.38 -3.91 1.07
C ARG A 77 11.32 -4.31 2.21
N ASN A 78 11.14 -5.49 2.83
CA ASN A 78 12.09 -6.00 3.81
C ASN A 78 13.46 -6.23 3.17
N PHE A 79 13.50 -6.82 1.97
CA PHE A 79 14.73 -7.00 1.22
C PHE A 79 15.43 -5.65 0.95
N LEU A 80 14.73 -4.65 0.45
CA LEU A 80 15.27 -3.31 0.23
C LEU A 80 15.84 -2.71 1.52
N ALA A 81 15.13 -2.81 2.64
CA ALA A 81 15.62 -2.33 3.93
C ALA A 81 16.88 -3.06 4.42
N GLN A 82 17.07 -4.32 4.05
CA GLN A 82 18.27 -5.11 4.35
C GLN A 82 19.47 -4.69 3.47
N GLN A 83 19.22 -4.33 2.21
CA GLN A 83 20.26 -3.86 1.29
C GLN A 83 20.75 -2.44 1.59
N ALA A 84 19.92 -1.62 2.23
CA ALA A 84 20.20 -0.23 2.53
C ALA A 84 21.48 -0.06 3.38
N GLN A 85 22.36 0.86 2.98
CA GLN A 85 23.58 1.20 3.73
C GLN A 85 23.26 2.15 4.90
N TYR A 86 22.38 3.12 4.67
CA TYR A 86 22.11 4.18 5.62
C TYR A 86 20.99 3.84 6.62
N PRO A 87 20.99 4.46 7.80
CA PRO A 87 19.99 4.19 8.83
C PRO A 87 18.63 4.81 8.54
N THR A 88 18.60 5.85 7.71
CA THR A 88 17.37 6.55 7.31
C THR A 88 16.89 5.99 5.98
N LEU A 89 15.65 5.53 5.92
CA LEU A 89 15.05 4.92 4.75
C LEU A 89 13.87 5.77 4.27
N LEU A 90 13.75 5.92 2.94
CA LEU A 90 12.60 6.54 2.30
C LEU A 90 12.02 5.58 1.26
N PHE A 91 10.88 4.96 1.57
CA PHE A 91 10.16 4.13 0.61
C PHE A 91 9.28 4.97 -0.31
N ILE A 92 9.41 4.75 -1.61
CA ILE A 92 8.56 5.38 -2.64
C ILE A 92 8.15 4.28 -3.62
N ASP A 93 6.84 4.16 -3.92
CA ASP A 93 6.39 3.21 -4.95
C ASP A 93 6.81 3.69 -6.34
N ALA A 94 7.28 2.77 -7.21
CA ALA A 94 7.82 3.05 -8.54
C ALA A 94 6.83 3.76 -9.51
N ASN A 95 5.53 3.72 -9.23
CA ASN A 95 4.49 4.37 -10.04
C ASN A 95 4.08 5.76 -9.52
N MET A 96 4.90 6.37 -8.68
CA MET A 96 4.70 7.73 -8.19
C MET A 96 5.54 8.74 -8.98
N VAL A 97 5.16 10.01 -8.87
CA VAL A 97 5.94 11.17 -9.33
C VAL A 97 6.15 12.08 -8.13
N VAL A 98 7.29 12.73 -8.08
CA VAL A 98 7.63 13.73 -7.06
C VAL A 98 7.35 15.13 -7.63
N PRO A 99 6.25 15.78 -7.23
CA PRO A 99 5.84 17.05 -7.85
C PRO A 99 6.59 18.27 -7.33
N ARG A 100 7.38 18.11 -6.24
CA ARG A 100 8.07 19.21 -5.55
C ARG A 100 9.58 19.07 -5.72
N ALA A 101 10.25 20.19 -5.98
CA ALA A 101 11.71 20.25 -6.08
C ALA A 101 12.42 20.14 -4.71
N ASP A 102 11.70 20.44 -3.62
CA ASP A 102 12.20 20.38 -2.23
C ASP A 102 11.78 19.10 -1.48
N TYR A 103 11.35 18.07 -2.21
CA TYR A 103 10.76 16.86 -1.62
C TYR A 103 11.74 16.11 -0.70
N ILE A 104 12.97 15.89 -1.14
CA ILE A 104 14.00 15.25 -0.30
C ILE A 104 14.42 16.19 0.84
N LEU A 105 14.61 17.47 0.57
CA LEU A 105 14.97 18.45 1.58
C LEU A 105 13.98 18.49 2.74
N ASN A 106 12.67 18.42 2.46
CA ASN A 106 11.62 18.41 3.48
C ASN A 106 11.74 17.21 4.43
N TYR A 107 12.17 16.06 3.96
CA TYR A 107 12.47 14.91 4.83
C TYR A 107 13.76 15.09 5.61
N MET A 108 14.79 15.70 5.02
CA MET A 108 16.06 15.95 5.69
C MET A 108 16.00 17.05 6.75
N GLN A 109 14.92 17.84 6.77
CA GLN A 109 14.65 18.87 7.78
C GLN A 109 13.79 18.36 8.96
N LEU A 110 13.37 17.10 8.94
CA LEU A 110 12.66 16.54 10.08
C LEU A 110 13.54 16.53 11.33
N SER A 111 12.89 16.62 12.49
CA SER A 111 13.57 16.52 13.78
C SER A 111 14.34 15.21 13.91
N ASP A 112 15.52 15.25 14.52
CA ASP A 112 16.34 14.06 14.80
C ASP A 112 15.61 13.00 15.64
N SER A 113 14.58 13.38 16.36
CA SER A 113 13.69 12.46 17.10
C SER A 113 12.66 11.75 16.23
N THR A 114 12.50 12.15 14.96
CA THR A 114 11.51 11.56 14.04
C THR A 114 11.98 10.19 13.59
N ARG A 115 11.26 9.15 14.00
CA ARG A 115 11.56 7.77 13.61
C ARG A 115 10.74 7.29 12.41
N VAL A 116 9.53 7.81 12.25
CA VAL A 116 8.61 7.49 11.14
C VAL A 116 7.89 8.77 10.72
N ALA A 117 7.89 9.05 9.40
CA ALA A 117 7.08 10.12 8.83
C ALA A 117 6.39 9.69 7.54
N TYR A 118 5.23 10.29 7.27
CA TYR A 118 4.45 10.04 6.07
C TYR A 118 4.06 11.35 5.38
N GLY A 119 4.50 11.51 4.12
CA GLY A 119 4.31 12.74 3.34
C GLY A 119 2.92 12.90 2.70
N GLY A 120 2.16 11.82 2.57
CA GLY A 120 0.89 11.83 1.85
C GLY A 120 1.03 11.57 0.36
N TYR A 121 -0.10 11.66 -0.35
CA TYR A 121 -0.13 11.59 -1.82
C TYR A 121 -1.24 12.48 -2.37
N LEU A 122 -1.02 12.95 -3.59
CA LEU A 122 -1.99 13.65 -4.43
C LEU A 122 -2.46 12.73 -5.56
N LEU A 123 -3.56 13.09 -6.18
CA LEU A 123 -4.09 12.40 -7.35
C LEU A 123 -3.91 13.30 -8.58
N ALA A 124 -3.31 12.77 -9.63
CA ALA A 124 -3.40 13.38 -10.95
C ALA A 124 -4.85 13.30 -11.45
N GLN A 125 -5.19 14.21 -12.36
CA GLN A 125 -6.50 14.15 -13.03
C GLN A 125 -6.62 12.82 -13.78
N GLY A 126 -7.75 12.14 -13.59
CA GLY A 126 -8.06 10.86 -14.22
C GLY A 126 -9.45 10.88 -14.85
N ASP A 127 -9.78 9.79 -15.51
CA ASP A 127 -11.07 9.59 -16.16
C ASP A 127 -12.11 9.09 -15.14
N GLU A 128 -13.29 9.69 -15.12
CA GLU A 128 -14.42 9.28 -14.27
C GLU A 128 -14.98 7.89 -14.64
N SER A 129 -14.69 7.38 -15.82
CA SER A 129 -14.94 5.99 -16.19
C SER A 129 -13.99 5.00 -15.51
N ASN A 130 -12.94 5.48 -14.82
CA ASN A 130 -12.00 4.64 -14.10
C ASN A 130 -12.38 4.49 -12.62
N LEU A 131 -12.69 3.27 -12.21
CA LEU A 131 -13.14 2.94 -10.85
C LEU A 131 -12.06 3.28 -9.79
N ARG A 132 -10.78 3.05 -10.10
CA ARG A 132 -9.69 3.37 -9.17
C ARG A 132 -9.60 4.86 -8.93
N TYR A 133 -9.64 5.66 -9.99
CA TYR A 133 -9.64 7.11 -9.88
C TYR A 133 -10.83 7.62 -9.06
N CYS A 134 -12.05 7.17 -9.39
CA CYS A 134 -13.25 7.55 -8.64
C CYS A 134 -13.16 7.20 -7.15
N TYR A 135 -12.62 6.03 -6.85
CA TYR A 135 -12.44 5.55 -5.48
C TYR A 135 -11.44 6.41 -4.69
N GLU A 136 -10.26 6.68 -5.26
CA GLU A 136 -9.24 7.51 -4.60
C GLU A 136 -9.69 8.96 -4.48
N ARG A 137 -10.36 9.53 -5.49
CA ARG A 137 -10.93 10.87 -5.44
C ARG A 137 -11.96 11.02 -4.32
N ALA A 138 -12.85 10.05 -4.17
CA ALA A 138 -13.83 10.05 -3.08
C ALA A 138 -13.18 9.92 -1.68
N ALA A 139 -11.97 9.34 -1.60
CA ALA A 139 -11.20 9.26 -0.38
C ALA A 139 -10.34 10.52 -0.12
N GLY A 140 -10.16 11.41 -1.12
CA GLY A 140 -9.21 12.52 -1.11
C GLY A 140 -9.36 13.44 0.11
N ALA A 141 -10.59 13.85 0.44
CA ALA A 141 -10.85 14.72 1.60
C ALA A 141 -10.37 14.07 2.93
N LYS A 142 -10.44 12.74 3.04
CA LYS A 142 -10.02 11.98 4.23
C LYS A 142 -8.51 11.74 4.27
N ASN A 143 -7.78 12.09 3.21
CA ASN A 143 -6.32 11.93 3.10
C ASN A 143 -5.56 13.25 3.27
N GLN A 144 -6.25 14.37 3.48
CA GLN A 144 -5.62 15.66 3.80
C GLN A 144 -4.84 15.57 5.11
N LEU A 145 -3.78 16.37 5.25
CA LEU A 145 -2.90 16.38 6.42
C LEU A 145 -3.67 16.45 7.75
N LYS A 146 -4.63 17.37 7.87
CA LYS A 146 -5.48 17.52 9.07
C LYS A 146 -6.21 16.24 9.49
N GLU A 147 -6.64 15.42 8.52
CA GLU A 147 -7.33 14.17 8.80
C GLU A 147 -6.35 13.01 9.05
N ARG A 148 -5.16 13.07 8.44
CA ARG A 148 -4.08 12.10 8.69
C ARG A 148 -3.55 12.20 10.11
N ILE A 149 -3.38 13.42 10.63
CA ILE A 149 -2.91 13.68 12.01
C ILE A 149 -3.89 13.11 13.04
N LYS A 150 -5.20 13.15 12.79
CA LYS A 150 -6.22 12.60 13.72
C LYS A 150 -6.15 11.08 13.86
N GLN A 151 -5.69 10.38 12.83
CA GLN A 151 -5.64 8.93 12.79
C GLN A 151 -4.30 8.43 12.20
N PRO A 152 -3.16 8.76 12.83
CA PRO A 152 -1.85 8.64 12.19
C PRO A 152 -1.54 7.22 11.75
N TYR A 153 -1.84 6.22 12.55
CA TYR A 153 -1.56 4.82 12.22
C TYR A 153 -2.48 4.26 11.14
N ARG A 154 -3.74 4.70 11.10
CA ARG A 154 -4.72 4.22 10.09
C ARG A 154 -4.53 4.85 8.72
N LYS A 155 -3.84 5.98 8.66
CA LYS A 155 -3.63 6.78 7.44
C LYS A 155 -2.26 6.61 6.82
N LEU A 156 -1.41 5.79 7.43
CA LEU A 156 -0.11 5.45 6.89
C LEU A 156 -0.23 4.73 5.55
N ARG A 157 0.66 5.07 4.62
CA ARG A 157 0.89 4.32 3.37
C ARG A 157 2.39 4.23 3.11
N THR A 158 2.83 3.10 2.56
CA THR A 158 4.25 2.84 2.27
C THR A 158 4.73 3.46 0.97
N SER A 159 3.82 4.00 0.16
CA SER A 159 4.15 4.64 -1.11
C SER A 159 4.92 5.98 -0.98
N ASN A 160 5.04 6.51 0.25
CA ASN A 160 5.77 7.75 0.56
C ASN A 160 6.14 7.76 2.05
N LEU A 161 6.96 6.82 2.47
CA LEU A 161 7.24 6.52 3.88
C LEU A 161 8.71 6.74 4.23
N PHE A 162 8.96 7.75 5.08
CA PHE A 162 10.24 7.93 5.77
C PHE A 162 10.22 7.08 7.05
N ILE A 163 11.27 6.28 7.28
CA ILE A 163 11.33 5.37 8.43
C ILE A 163 12.79 5.01 8.75
N LEU A 164 13.13 4.96 10.03
CA LEU A 164 14.46 4.46 10.42
C LEU A 164 14.55 2.95 10.23
N ARG A 165 15.71 2.47 9.77
CA ARG A 165 15.97 1.04 9.55
C ARG A 165 15.76 0.20 10.82
N GLU A 166 16.07 0.74 11.99
CA GLU A 166 15.82 0.08 13.27
C GLU A 166 14.31 -0.17 13.51
N VAL A 167 13.46 0.77 13.08
CA VAL A 167 12.00 0.61 13.17
C VAL A 167 11.52 -0.50 12.23
N VAL A 168 12.06 -0.59 11.01
CA VAL A 168 11.74 -1.70 10.10
C VAL A 168 12.17 -3.05 10.68
N ARG A 169 13.30 -3.09 11.40
CA ARG A 169 13.75 -4.32 12.11
C ARG A 169 12.82 -4.68 13.27
N GLN A 170 12.34 -3.69 14.01
CA GLN A 170 11.40 -3.89 15.13
C GLN A 170 9.98 -4.25 14.65
N CYS A 171 9.53 -3.64 13.56
CA CYS A 171 8.21 -3.79 12.97
C CYS A 171 8.37 -4.14 11.46
N PRO A 172 8.84 -5.34 11.11
CA PRO A 172 9.02 -5.72 9.71
C PRO A 172 7.69 -5.86 8.99
N PHE A 173 7.72 -5.69 7.68
CA PHE A 173 6.58 -6.03 6.84
C PHE A 173 6.28 -7.53 6.96
N ASP A 174 5.00 -7.90 7.06
CA ASP A 174 4.61 -9.30 7.22
C ASP A 174 4.75 -10.08 5.91
N GLU A 175 5.75 -10.93 5.85
CA GLU A 175 6.09 -11.72 4.66
C GLU A 175 5.09 -12.86 4.35
N ASN A 176 4.14 -13.13 5.23
CA ASN A 176 3.04 -14.04 4.94
C ASN A 176 1.96 -13.42 4.04
N LEU A 177 2.03 -12.08 3.81
CA LEU A 177 1.17 -11.38 2.87
C LEU A 177 1.75 -11.47 1.46
N HIS A 178 1.43 -12.55 0.74
CA HIS A 178 1.88 -12.74 -0.64
C HIS A 178 1.07 -11.94 -1.66
N GLN A 179 -0.22 -11.67 -1.36
CA GLN A 179 -1.13 -10.96 -2.24
C GLN A 179 -1.15 -9.46 -1.95
N TYR A 180 -1.77 -8.70 -2.84
CA TYR A 180 -1.90 -7.25 -2.76
C TYR A 180 -2.77 -6.81 -1.58
N GLY A 181 -2.30 -5.79 -0.82
CA GLY A 181 -3.10 -4.95 0.06
C GLY A 181 -3.07 -5.33 1.55
N TYR A 182 -3.36 -4.32 2.37
CA TYR A 182 -3.37 -4.32 3.83
C TYR A 182 -2.01 -4.40 4.52
N GLU A 183 -0.89 -4.46 3.79
CA GLU A 183 0.46 -4.38 4.34
C GLU A 183 0.70 -3.06 5.10
N ASP A 184 0.23 -1.94 4.52
CA ASP A 184 0.33 -0.60 5.13
C ASP A 184 -0.45 -0.51 6.44
N MET A 185 -1.68 -1.04 6.43
CA MET A 185 -2.55 -1.04 7.61
C MET A 185 -1.96 -1.90 8.73
N LEU A 186 -1.40 -3.07 8.39
CA LEU A 186 -0.77 -3.94 9.35
C LEU A 186 0.49 -3.30 9.95
N LEU A 187 1.31 -2.62 9.14
CA LEU A 187 2.42 -1.83 9.65
C LEU A 187 1.95 -0.75 10.62
N GLY A 188 0.86 -0.03 10.29
CA GLY A 188 0.26 0.95 11.20
C GLY A 188 -0.16 0.35 12.54
N VAL A 189 -0.75 -0.85 12.55
CA VAL A 189 -1.08 -1.60 13.78
C VAL A 189 0.18 -1.96 14.57
N GLN A 190 1.22 -2.42 13.91
CA GLN A 190 2.49 -2.79 14.57
C GLN A 190 3.15 -1.57 15.21
N LEU A 191 3.23 -0.44 14.49
CA LEU A 191 3.79 0.81 15.00
C LEU A 191 2.99 1.34 16.21
N GLN A 192 1.65 1.26 16.16
CA GLN A 192 0.81 1.65 17.30
C GLN A 192 1.07 0.77 18.53
N LYS A 193 1.14 -0.54 18.36
CA LYS A 193 1.44 -1.48 19.44
C LYS A 193 2.83 -1.28 20.03
N ALA A 194 3.79 -0.88 19.21
CA ALA A 194 5.16 -0.58 19.65
C ALA A 194 5.30 0.84 20.21
N ASN A 195 4.22 1.63 20.28
CA ASN A 195 4.23 3.04 20.72
C ASN A 195 5.23 3.91 19.93
N ILE A 196 5.38 3.64 18.62
CA ILE A 196 6.23 4.42 17.72
C ILE A 196 5.36 5.48 17.04
N PRO A 197 5.55 6.78 17.33
CA PRO A 197 4.74 7.84 16.75
C PRO A 197 5.04 8.01 15.26
N ILE A 198 4.01 8.38 14.50
CA ILE A 198 4.11 8.72 13.08
C ILE A 198 3.88 10.23 12.92
N VAL A 199 4.87 10.92 12.38
CA VAL A 199 4.77 12.32 11.98
C VAL A 199 4.15 12.40 10.59
N HIS A 200 3.05 13.14 10.45
CA HIS A 200 2.46 13.42 9.14
C HIS A 200 2.86 14.81 8.69
N ILE A 201 3.39 14.91 7.48
CA ILE A 201 3.81 16.19 6.86
C ILE A 201 3.12 16.41 5.52
N GLU A 202 3.13 17.63 5.03
CA GLU A 202 2.62 17.96 3.70
C GLU A 202 3.76 17.90 2.69
N ASN A 203 4.13 16.68 2.30
CA ASN A 203 5.18 16.38 1.34
C ASN A 203 4.75 15.26 0.38
N PRO A 204 3.67 15.48 -0.40
CA PRO A 204 3.02 14.39 -1.12
C PRO A 204 3.79 13.99 -2.38
N VAL A 205 3.68 12.71 -2.71
CA VAL A 205 3.94 12.18 -4.06
C VAL A 205 2.65 12.23 -4.90
N LEU A 206 2.78 12.21 -6.23
CA LEU A 206 1.64 12.22 -7.15
C LEU A 206 1.38 10.82 -7.68
N PHE A 207 0.16 10.30 -7.44
CA PHE A 207 -0.34 9.07 -8.04
C PHE A 207 -1.04 9.40 -9.36
N TYR A 208 -0.56 8.86 -10.48
CA TYR A 208 -1.00 9.25 -11.82
C TYR A 208 -1.38 8.09 -12.74
N ARG A 209 -1.07 6.86 -12.36
CA ARG A 209 -1.38 5.68 -13.18
C ARG A 209 -2.50 4.88 -12.54
N TYR A 210 -3.61 4.82 -13.24
CA TYR A 210 -4.79 4.07 -12.81
C TYR A 210 -4.92 2.81 -13.67
N GLU A 211 -4.90 1.65 -13.02
CA GLU A 211 -5.15 0.38 -13.68
C GLU A 211 -6.57 0.28 -14.23
N SER A 212 -6.82 -0.65 -15.16
CA SER A 212 -8.15 -0.90 -15.68
C SER A 212 -9.13 -1.32 -14.58
N ASN A 213 -10.43 -1.04 -14.79
CA ASN A 213 -11.46 -1.40 -13.81
C ASN A 213 -11.43 -2.88 -13.44
N ALA A 214 -11.24 -3.77 -14.43
CA ALA A 214 -11.15 -5.21 -14.20
C ALA A 214 -9.93 -5.59 -13.33
N GLN A 215 -8.77 -4.96 -13.58
CA GLN A 215 -7.57 -5.16 -12.76
C GLN A 215 -7.78 -4.66 -11.34
N PHE A 216 -8.43 -3.49 -11.17
CA PHE A 216 -8.69 -2.93 -9.85
C PHE A 216 -9.68 -3.78 -9.04
N VAL A 217 -10.75 -4.30 -9.68
CA VAL A 217 -11.68 -5.23 -9.02
C VAL A 217 -10.96 -6.49 -8.57
N ARG A 218 -10.12 -7.11 -9.42
CA ARG A 218 -9.32 -8.30 -9.07
C ARG A 218 -8.38 -8.02 -7.88
N LYS A 219 -7.60 -6.92 -7.93
CA LYS A 219 -6.74 -6.51 -6.81
C LYS A 219 -7.52 -6.26 -5.53
N THR A 220 -8.74 -5.74 -5.65
CA THR A 220 -9.64 -5.57 -4.49
C THR A 220 -10.04 -6.92 -3.89
N GLU A 221 -10.40 -7.90 -4.71
CA GLU A 221 -10.72 -9.26 -4.24
C GLU A 221 -9.51 -9.91 -3.54
N GLU A 222 -8.30 -9.73 -4.08
CA GLU A 222 -7.05 -10.18 -3.46
C GLU A 222 -6.83 -9.51 -2.10
N SER A 223 -7.00 -8.19 -2.04
CA SER A 223 -6.85 -7.44 -0.79
C SER A 223 -7.88 -7.86 0.26
N LEU A 224 -9.10 -8.20 -0.13
CA LEU A 224 -10.13 -8.67 0.79
C LEU A 224 -9.81 -10.05 1.37
N ARG A 225 -9.14 -10.93 0.61
CA ARG A 225 -8.61 -12.19 1.16
C ARG A 225 -7.55 -11.92 2.22
N ASN A 226 -6.63 -10.99 1.98
CA ASN A 226 -5.65 -10.56 2.98
C ASN A 226 -6.34 -9.96 4.22
N LEU A 227 -7.36 -9.11 4.04
CA LEU A 227 -8.13 -8.57 5.15
C LEU A 227 -8.75 -9.68 6.00
N PHE A 228 -9.30 -10.70 5.34
CA PHE A 228 -9.88 -11.84 6.02
C PHE A 228 -8.82 -12.64 6.82
N LEU A 229 -7.66 -12.90 6.23
CA LEU A 229 -6.53 -13.55 6.93
C LEU A 229 -6.07 -12.74 8.14
N LEU A 230 -6.03 -11.43 8.02
CA LEU A 230 -5.59 -10.49 9.07
C LEU A 230 -6.70 -10.09 10.06
N ARG A 231 -7.92 -10.64 9.95
CA ARG A 231 -9.11 -10.19 10.68
C ARG A 231 -8.99 -10.14 12.22
N GLN A 232 -8.09 -10.96 12.78
CA GLN A 232 -7.80 -10.94 14.22
C GLN A 232 -6.71 -9.92 14.58
N ARG A 233 -5.77 -9.68 13.66
CA ARG A 233 -4.59 -8.84 13.88
C ARG A 233 -4.84 -7.36 13.65
N ILE A 234 -5.68 -7.03 12.65
CA ILE A 234 -6.03 -5.64 12.28
C ILE A 234 -7.00 -4.99 13.28
N GLY A 235 -7.83 -5.79 13.98
CA GLY A 235 -8.79 -5.25 14.95
C GLY A 235 -9.71 -4.19 14.32
N ASP A 236 -9.89 -3.06 15.00
CA ASP A 236 -10.81 -1.99 14.59
C ASP A 236 -10.25 -1.05 13.50
N PHE A 237 -9.08 -1.32 12.95
CA PHE A 237 -8.49 -0.49 11.90
C PHE A 237 -9.30 -0.52 10.60
N SER A 238 -9.99 -1.62 10.29
CA SER A 238 -10.80 -1.74 9.08
C SER A 238 -12.29 -1.57 9.37
N GLN A 239 -12.86 -0.44 8.90
CA GLN A 239 -14.30 -0.19 8.99
C GLN A 239 -15.13 -1.26 8.24
N LEU A 240 -14.65 -1.74 7.10
CA LEU A 240 -15.31 -2.80 6.33
C LEU A 240 -15.38 -4.11 7.12
N LEU A 241 -14.27 -4.48 7.79
CA LEU A 241 -14.21 -5.67 8.63
C LEU A 241 -15.16 -5.54 9.83
N ASN A 242 -15.21 -4.38 10.46
CA ASN A 242 -16.11 -4.12 11.60
C ASN A 242 -17.57 -4.25 11.16
N THR A 243 -17.95 -3.66 10.00
CA THR A 243 -19.30 -3.83 9.46
C THR A 243 -19.64 -5.31 9.24
N ALA A 244 -18.74 -6.09 8.64
CA ALA A 244 -18.97 -7.52 8.44
C ALA A 244 -19.12 -8.28 9.77
N LYS A 245 -18.25 -8.00 10.76
CA LYS A 245 -18.34 -8.59 12.11
C LYS A 245 -19.67 -8.25 12.81
N THR A 246 -20.11 -6.99 12.73
CA THR A 246 -21.39 -6.56 13.33
C THR A 246 -22.58 -7.28 12.70
N MET A 247 -22.61 -7.41 11.36
CA MET A 247 -23.66 -8.15 10.67
C MET A 247 -23.70 -9.63 11.08
N ARG A 248 -22.53 -10.24 11.27
CA ARG A 248 -22.43 -11.62 11.77
C ARG A 248 -22.91 -11.75 13.21
N ALA A 249 -22.53 -10.82 14.10
CA ALA A 249 -22.97 -10.81 15.47
C ALA A 249 -24.50 -10.67 15.62
N TRP A 250 -25.14 -9.99 14.69
CA TRP A 250 -26.61 -9.85 14.62
C TRP A 250 -27.29 -10.93 13.79
N HIS A 251 -26.54 -11.89 13.26
CA HIS A 251 -27.04 -12.99 12.43
C HIS A 251 -27.81 -12.55 11.19
N VAL A 252 -27.44 -11.38 10.61
CA VAL A 252 -28.04 -10.86 9.36
C VAL A 252 -27.16 -10.99 8.14
N ASP A 253 -25.93 -11.46 8.32
CA ASP A 253 -24.93 -11.63 7.26
C ASP A 253 -25.39 -12.63 6.17
N TRP A 254 -26.12 -13.70 6.53
CA TRP A 254 -26.65 -14.68 5.58
C TRP A 254 -27.67 -14.08 4.63
N ILE A 255 -28.50 -13.12 5.08
CA ILE A 255 -29.48 -12.41 4.24
C ILE A 255 -28.73 -11.61 3.18
N TYR A 256 -27.71 -10.84 3.65
CA TYR A 256 -26.89 -10.05 2.75
C TYR A 256 -26.08 -10.91 1.79
N LEU A 257 -25.55 -12.04 2.23
CA LEU A 257 -24.80 -13.00 1.41
C LEU A 257 -25.68 -13.56 0.28
N ASN A 258 -26.92 -13.94 0.58
CA ASN A 258 -27.86 -14.44 -0.43
C ASN A 258 -28.21 -13.35 -1.46
N TYR A 259 -28.41 -12.12 -1.01
CA TYR A 259 -28.61 -10.97 -1.90
C TYR A 259 -27.39 -10.74 -2.78
N TRP A 260 -26.18 -10.72 -2.19
CA TRP A 260 -24.92 -10.54 -2.90
C TRP A 260 -24.69 -11.65 -3.94
N ARG A 261 -24.90 -12.91 -3.59
CA ARG A 261 -24.76 -14.05 -4.51
C ARG A 261 -25.59 -13.90 -5.78
N ARG A 262 -26.80 -13.35 -5.66
CA ARG A 262 -27.68 -13.07 -6.82
C ARG A 262 -27.18 -11.89 -7.66
N LYS A 263 -26.51 -10.91 -7.06
CA LYS A 263 -26.09 -9.67 -7.71
C LYS A 263 -24.63 -9.63 -8.11
N GLN A 264 -23.78 -10.51 -7.59
CA GLN A 264 -22.32 -10.41 -7.71
C GLN A 264 -21.82 -10.29 -9.15
N GLN A 265 -22.37 -11.08 -10.09
CA GLN A 265 -21.95 -11.03 -11.50
C GLN A 265 -22.36 -9.73 -12.15
N ALA A 266 -23.60 -9.28 -11.96
CA ALA A 266 -24.11 -8.02 -12.49
C ALA A 266 -23.32 -6.81 -11.91
N TRP A 267 -23.03 -6.85 -10.61
CA TRP A 267 -22.21 -5.82 -9.97
C TRP A 267 -20.78 -5.83 -10.49
N LYS A 268 -20.16 -6.99 -10.63
CA LYS A 268 -18.81 -7.11 -11.19
C LYS A 268 -18.75 -6.58 -12.63
N ALA A 269 -19.73 -6.92 -13.47
CA ALA A 269 -19.84 -6.40 -14.82
C ALA A 269 -19.99 -4.87 -14.84
N GLN A 270 -20.87 -4.32 -13.98
CA GLN A 270 -21.05 -2.89 -13.85
C GLN A 270 -19.79 -2.16 -13.38
N LEU A 271 -19.06 -2.72 -12.40
CA LEU A 271 -17.79 -2.17 -11.91
C LEU A 271 -16.68 -2.18 -12.96
N CYS A 272 -16.70 -3.16 -13.88
CA CYS A 272 -15.75 -3.26 -14.99
C CYS A 272 -16.18 -2.41 -16.22
N SER A 273 -17.37 -1.79 -16.22
CA SER A 273 -17.87 -0.98 -17.32
C SER A 273 -17.25 0.44 -17.34
N LYS A 274 -17.63 1.24 -18.34
CA LYS A 274 -17.23 2.66 -18.45
C LYS A 274 -17.96 3.60 -17.48
N ALA A 275 -18.91 3.11 -16.70
CA ALA A 275 -19.66 3.90 -15.72
C ALA A 275 -19.69 3.19 -14.35
N PRO A 276 -18.56 3.00 -13.68
CA PRO A 276 -18.49 2.30 -12.42
C PRO A 276 -19.17 3.09 -11.30
N ASN A 277 -19.88 2.38 -10.41
CA ASN A 277 -20.60 3.00 -9.30
C ASN A 277 -19.96 2.67 -7.96
N LEU A 278 -19.56 3.70 -7.20
CA LEU A 278 -18.87 3.52 -5.91
C LEU A 278 -19.76 2.88 -4.83
N ASN A 279 -21.07 3.06 -4.86
CA ASN A 279 -21.96 2.41 -3.90
C ASN A 279 -22.08 0.90 -4.20
N VAL A 280 -22.13 0.54 -5.49
CA VAL A 280 -22.03 -0.85 -5.93
C VAL A 280 -20.68 -1.44 -5.49
N PHE A 281 -19.60 -0.68 -5.63
CA PHE A 281 -18.26 -1.12 -5.21
C PHE A 281 -18.17 -1.37 -3.69
N LYS A 282 -18.75 -0.48 -2.87
CA LYS A 282 -18.82 -0.68 -1.40
C LYS A 282 -19.60 -1.96 -1.05
N SER A 283 -20.77 -2.13 -1.69
CA SER A 283 -21.62 -3.32 -1.48
C SER A 283 -20.93 -4.60 -1.97
N TYR A 284 -20.26 -4.54 -3.12
CA TYR A 284 -19.49 -5.67 -3.65
C TYR A 284 -18.40 -6.13 -2.68
N LYS A 285 -17.61 -5.19 -2.15
CA LYS A 285 -16.54 -5.49 -1.18
C LYS A 285 -17.09 -6.14 0.09
N LEU A 286 -18.19 -5.62 0.62
CA LEU A 286 -18.81 -6.16 1.82
C LEU A 286 -19.31 -7.59 1.61
N GLY A 287 -20.02 -7.84 0.51
CA GLY A 287 -20.52 -9.19 0.19
C GLY A 287 -19.40 -10.19 -0.08
N TYR A 288 -18.34 -9.76 -0.78
CA TYR A 288 -17.17 -10.61 -0.99
C TYR A 288 -16.50 -10.98 0.34
N LEU A 289 -16.32 -10.01 1.26
CA LEU A 289 -15.74 -10.30 2.58
C LEU A 289 -16.63 -11.24 3.40
N ILE A 290 -17.96 -11.03 3.42
CA ILE A 290 -18.90 -11.92 4.11
C ILE A 290 -18.87 -13.34 3.52
N SER A 291 -18.71 -13.48 2.19
CA SER A 291 -18.60 -14.79 1.56
C SER A 291 -17.36 -15.58 2.01
N LEU A 292 -16.26 -14.89 2.32
CA LEU A 292 -15.07 -15.54 2.87
C LEU A 292 -15.30 -16.06 4.29
N PHE A 293 -16.06 -15.36 5.13
CA PHE A 293 -16.46 -15.86 6.43
C PHE A 293 -17.33 -17.11 6.32
N ALA A 294 -18.35 -17.08 5.45
CA ALA A 294 -19.25 -18.22 5.26
C ALA A 294 -18.54 -19.47 4.74
N ALA A 295 -17.56 -19.32 3.84
CA ALA A 295 -16.76 -20.43 3.33
C ALA A 295 -15.95 -21.13 4.44
N THR A 296 -15.50 -20.39 5.44
CA THR A 296 -14.74 -20.95 6.57
C THR A 296 -15.65 -21.70 7.53
N ASP A 297 -16.85 -21.16 7.79
CA ASP A 297 -17.83 -21.83 8.67
C ASP A 297 -18.29 -23.17 8.08
N SER A 298 -18.43 -23.25 6.77
CA SER A 298 -18.80 -24.50 6.06
C SER A 298 -17.71 -25.58 6.10
N ASN A 299 -16.46 -25.20 6.31
CA ASN A 299 -15.31 -26.12 6.37
C ASN A 299 -14.94 -26.52 7.83
N GLN A 300 -15.59 -26.01 8.85
CA GLN A 300 -15.44 -26.55 10.20
C GLN A 300 -16.32 -27.78 10.35
N PRO A 301 -15.73 -28.95 10.74
CA PRO A 301 -16.55 -30.12 11.03
C PRO A 301 -17.52 -29.72 12.16
N THR A 302 -18.80 -29.97 11.95
CA THR A 302 -19.80 -29.91 13.01
C THR A 302 -19.39 -30.90 14.07
N ASN A 303 -18.79 -30.40 15.17
CA ASN A 303 -18.63 -31.21 16.37
C ASN A 303 -20.03 -31.52 16.87
N GLY A 304 -20.57 -32.62 16.38
CA GLY A 304 -21.79 -33.20 16.90
C GLY A 304 -21.57 -33.54 18.37
N CYS A 305 -22.14 -32.76 19.25
CA CYS A 305 -22.46 -33.20 20.61
C CYS A 305 -23.47 -34.33 20.46
N HIS A 306 -23.02 -35.58 20.35
CA HIS A 306 -23.77 -36.69 20.84
C HIS A 306 -23.48 -36.84 22.34
N ALA A 307 -24.31 -36.17 23.14
CA ALA A 307 -24.48 -36.58 24.50
C ALA A 307 -25.34 -37.87 24.50
N VAL A 308 -24.78 -38.93 25.02
CA VAL A 308 -25.49 -40.11 25.54
C VAL A 308 -25.31 -40.09 27.02
#